data_e9d02c7c43535b8e6aad401eb3bedb38
#
_entry.id   e9d02c7c43535b8e6aad401eb3bedb38
#
_cell.length_a   1.000
_cell.length_b   1.000
_cell.length_c   1.000
_cell.angle_alpha   90.00
_cell.angle_beta   90.00
_cell.angle_gamma   90.00
#
_symmetry.space_group_name_H-M   'P 1'
#
loop_
_entity.id
_entity.type
_entity.pdbx_description
1 polymer ?
#
loop_
_entity_poly.entity_id
_entity_poly.type
_entity_poly.pdbx_seq_one_letter_code
_entity_poly.pdbx_strand_id
1 'polypeptide(L)'
;MQIYPLKFEPIYKERIWGGSMLREEFGRKTPRGKRIGESWELADLPDEKTKADNKSKITNGDMADETLEAAIRQYPEEITGKREFTLPFPLLIKFLDCGEVLSVQVHPDEETCKRMGKGDFKTECWYIIKAKPGAVIYKGLQPGVTKEKFARAIKDGTVERLLNKVEVKEGECHYLPAGTAHAIGAGLLIAEIQTPSDTTYRVFDWNRVDEKGKPRPMHIDEALESIHFDSSNDNLSVTTVGRLVDSEYFKVDKGHQTRNCEMLLSRGRMKTLIILSGFGTITETGSTVEFKAGETMLIPAAYEGVMYFSAESEYLTVTI
;
A
#
# COMPACT_ATOMS: atom_id res chain seq x y z
N MET A 1 -17.92 0.42 25.99
CA MET A 1 -17.87 -0.46 24.79
C MET A 1 -16.63 -1.32 24.87
N GLN A 2 -16.70 -2.61 24.54
CA GLN A 2 -15.51 -3.47 24.45
C GLN A 2 -14.78 -3.14 23.14
N ILE A 3 -13.48 -2.85 23.22
CA ILE A 3 -12.63 -2.61 22.05
C ILE A 3 -12.12 -3.95 21.53
N TYR A 4 -12.10 -4.14 20.23
CA TYR A 4 -11.72 -5.38 19.56
C TYR A 4 -10.92 -5.08 18.27
N PRO A 5 -10.19 -6.06 17.69
CA PRO A 5 -9.53 -5.91 16.40
C PRO A 5 -10.54 -5.61 15.29
N LEU A 6 -10.32 -4.52 14.53
CA LEU A 6 -11.21 -4.06 13.48
C LEU A 6 -10.80 -4.70 12.15
N LYS A 7 -11.77 -5.33 11.46
CA LYS A 7 -11.64 -5.86 10.09
C LYS A 7 -12.36 -4.93 9.12
N PHE A 8 -11.88 -4.89 7.89
CA PHE A 8 -12.42 -3.96 6.89
C PHE A 8 -12.90 -4.67 5.64
N GLU A 9 -13.91 -4.07 4.98
CA GLU A 9 -14.33 -4.47 3.65
C GLU A 9 -13.32 -3.99 2.62
N PRO A 10 -12.76 -4.89 1.78
CA PRO A 10 -11.86 -4.49 0.70
C PRO A 10 -12.56 -3.66 -0.37
N ILE A 11 -11.95 -2.56 -0.78
CA ILE A 11 -12.45 -1.70 -1.85
C ILE A 11 -11.73 -2.04 -3.15
N TYR A 12 -12.39 -2.77 -4.05
CA TYR A 12 -11.80 -3.19 -5.31
C TYR A 12 -11.81 -2.08 -6.36
N LYS A 13 -10.66 -1.85 -6.99
CA LYS A 13 -10.49 -0.90 -8.10
C LYS A 13 -10.14 -1.66 -9.37
N GLU A 14 -10.98 -1.48 -10.38
CA GLU A 14 -10.71 -2.00 -11.73
C GLU A 14 -9.59 -1.21 -12.38
N ARG A 15 -8.60 -1.92 -12.93
CA ARG A 15 -7.44 -1.36 -13.62
C ARG A 15 -7.14 -2.17 -14.87
N ILE A 16 -6.71 -1.50 -15.95
CA ILE A 16 -6.37 -2.15 -17.23
C ILE A 16 -5.27 -3.20 -17.07
N TRP A 17 -4.42 -3.06 -16.07
CA TRP A 17 -3.30 -3.94 -15.74
C TRP A 17 -3.63 -4.98 -14.66
N GLY A 18 -4.87 -5.05 -14.18
CA GLY A 18 -5.28 -5.96 -13.11
C GLY A 18 -5.08 -7.44 -13.47
N GLY A 19 -4.78 -8.25 -12.45
CA GLY A 19 -4.42 -9.66 -12.54
C GLY A 19 -5.46 -10.62 -11.95
N SER A 20 -4.98 -11.80 -11.55
CA SER A 20 -5.78 -12.88 -10.96
C SER A 20 -5.26 -13.38 -9.61
N MET A 21 -4.10 -12.89 -9.17
CA MET A 21 -3.42 -13.40 -7.98
C MET A 21 -4.18 -13.14 -6.68
N LEU A 22 -4.99 -12.07 -6.57
CA LEU A 22 -5.88 -11.88 -5.42
C LEU A 22 -6.84 -13.05 -5.22
N ARG A 23 -7.33 -13.66 -6.30
CA ARG A 23 -8.18 -14.85 -6.25
C ARG A 23 -7.38 -16.12 -6.00
N GLU A 24 -6.24 -16.24 -6.66
CA GLU A 24 -5.39 -17.46 -6.62
C GLU A 24 -4.73 -17.63 -5.25
N GLU A 25 -4.16 -16.57 -4.68
CA GLU A 25 -3.39 -16.62 -3.43
C GLU A 25 -4.26 -16.45 -2.18
N PHE A 26 -5.29 -15.60 -2.25
CA PHE A 26 -6.11 -15.26 -1.08
C PHE A 26 -7.55 -15.78 -1.15
N GLY A 27 -7.95 -16.45 -2.24
CA GLY A 27 -9.32 -16.90 -2.44
C GLY A 27 -10.35 -15.74 -2.50
N ARG A 28 -9.91 -14.53 -2.83
CA ARG A 28 -10.77 -13.34 -2.84
C ARG A 28 -11.87 -13.45 -3.90
N LYS A 29 -13.10 -13.15 -3.50
CA LYS A 29 -14.25 -13.06 -4.42
C LYS A 29 -14.27 -11.68 -5.09
N THR A 30 -13.46 -11.49 -6.10
CA THR A 30 -13.46 -10.23 -6.88
C THR A 30 -14.67 -10.15 -7.80
N PRO A 31 -15.13 -8.95 -8.19
CA PRO A 31 -16.23 -8.77 -9.13
C PRO A 31 -16.01 -9.53 -10.44
N ARG A 32 -17.03 -10.30 -10.88
CA ARG A 32 -16.95 -11.11 -12.11
C ARG A 32 -16.77 -10.23 -13.35
N GLY A 33 -15.91 -10.67 -14.27
CA GLY A 33 -15.67 -9.98 -15.55
C GLY A 33 -14.83 -8.70 -15.43
N LYS A 34 -14.37 -8.34 -14.23
CA LYS A 34 -13.54 -7.16 -14.02
C LYS A 34 -12.08 -7.53 -13.77
N ARG A 35 -11.17 -6.72 -14.32
CA ARG A 35 -9.74 -6.79 -14.05
C ARG A 35 -9.43 -5.95 -12.81
N ILE A 36 -9.36 -6.60 -11.65
CA ILE A 36 -9.06 -5.92 -10.40
C ILE A 36 -7.54 -5.79 -10.26
N GLY A 37 -7.05 -4.55 -10.31
CA GLY A 37 -5.63 -4.25 -10.12
C GLY A 37 -5.31 -3.84 -8.69
N GLU A 38 -6.24 -3.20 -7.99
CA GLU A 38 -6.03 -2.78 -6.61
C GLU A 38 -7.16 -3.28 -5.71
N SER A 39 -6.79 -3.70 -4.51
CA SER A 39 -7.68 -3.95 -3.39
C SER A 39 -7.24 -3.04 -2.24
N TRP A 40 -8.02 -1.99 -1.94
CA TRP A 40 -7.71 -1.09 -0.83
C TRP A 40 -8.19 -1.73 0.46
N GLU A 41 -7.26 -2.07 1.30
CA GLU A 41 -7.49 -2.85 2.53
C GLU A 41 -7.74 -1.96 3.75
N LEU A 42 -7.13 -0.78 3.77
CA LEU A 42 -7.33 0.25 4.78
C LEU A 42 -7.20 1.62 4.11
N ALA A 43 -8.29 2.37 4.07
CA ALA A 43 -8.37 3.65 3.39
C ALA A 43 -9.25 4.64 4.18
N ASP A 44 -8.79 5.89 4.25
CA ASP A 44 -9.55 7.02 4.77
C ASP A 44 -9.14 8.28 4.02
N LEU A 45 -9.54 8.36 2.74
CA LEU A 45 -9.22 9.54 1.92
C LEU A 45 -10.32 10.60 2.05
N PRO A 46 -9.96 11.90 1.99
CA PRO A 46 -10.92 12.99 2.09
C PRO A 46 -12.01 12.94 1.00
N ASP A 47 -13.25 13.23 1.37
CA ASP A 47 -14.42 13.15 0.48
C ASP A 47 -14.35 14.11 -0.71
N GLU A 48 -13.71 15.28 -0.55
CA GLU A 48 -13.64 16.32 -1.57
C GLU A 48 -12.89 15.92 -2.84
N LYS A 49 -12.01 14.91 -2.74
CA LYS A 49 -11.15 14.45 -3.83
C LYS A 49 -11.54 13.11 -4.41
N THR A 50 -12.51 12.42 -3.79
CA THR A 50 -12.82 11.03 -4.10
C THR A 50 -14.31 10.77 -4.01
N LYS A 51 -14.80 9.84 -4.82
CA LYS A 51 -16.16 9.32 -4.71
C LYS A 51 -16.30 8.56 -3.38
N ALA A 52 -17.52 8.45 -2.86
CA ALA A 52 -17.90 7.84 -1.58
C ALA A 52 -17.26 6.45 -1.26
N ASP A 53 -16.61 5.80 -2.23
CA ASP A 53 -16.06 4.46 -2.13
C ASP A 53 -14.57 4.42 -1.71
N ASN A 54 -14.05 5.46 -1.04
CA ASN A 54 -12.63 5.53 -0.67
C ASN A 54 -12.39 5.57 0.85
N LYS A 55 -13.38 5.15 1.63
CA LYS A 55 -13.29 4.98 3.08
C LYS A 55 -13.61 3.55 3.47
N SER A 56 -12.68 2.91 4.18
CA SER A 56 -12.87 1.55 4.68
C SER A 56 -14.00 1.48 5.68
N LYS A 57 -14.91 0.52 5.46
CA LYS A 57 -15.97 0.16 6.40
C LYS A 57 -15.53 -1.02 7.26
N ILE A 58 -15.87 -0.94 8.53
CA ILE A 58 -15.64 -2.02 9.50
C ILE A 58 -16.66 -3.13 9.23
N THR A 59 -16.22 -4.39 9.28
CA THR A 59 -17.06 -5.55 8.94
C THR A 59 -17.43 -6.42 10.14
N ASN A 60 -16.96 -6.10 11.34
CA ASN A 60 -17.15 -6.92 12.53
C ASN A 60 -17.53 -6.11 13.77
N GLY A 61 -18.14 -6.79 14.74
CA GLY A 61 -18.48 -6.24 16.05
C GLY A 61 -19.52 -5.11 16.02
N ASP A 62 -19.58 -4.34 17.11
CA ASP A 62 -20.58 -3.29 17.33
C ASP A 62 -20.43 -2.09 16.38
N MET A 63 -19.22 -1.89 15.82
CA MET A 63 -18.93 -0.82 14.84
C MET A 63 -19.07 -1.28 13.38
N ALA A 64 -19.70 -2.45 13.13
CA ALA A 64 -19.93 -2.90 11.77
C ALA A 64 -20.71 -1.84 10.95
N ASP A 65 -20.36 -1.69 9.67
CA ASP A 65 -20.87 -0.70 8.71
C ASP A 65 -20.41 0.76 8.97
N GLU A 66 -19.77 1.07 10.09
CA GLU A 66 -19.15 2.38 10.31
C GLU A 66 -17.85 2.51 9.52
N THR A 67 -17.49 3.74 9.14
CA THR A 67 -16.19 4.02 8.54
C THR A 67 -15.10 4.09 9.62
N LEU A 68 -13.85 3.82 9.24
CA LEU A 68 -12.71 4.01 10.13
C LEU A 68 -12.67 5.43 10.72
N GLU A 69 -12.95 6.45 9.90
CA GLU A 69 -13.04 7.84 10.34
C GLU A 69 -14.09 8.03 11.45
N ALA A 70 -15.31 7.50 11.24
CA ALA A 70 -16.39 7.61 12.22
C ALA A 70 -16.02 6.94 13.55
N ALA A 71 -15.46 5.75 13.49
CA ALA A 71 -14.99 5.03 14.67
C ALA A 71 -13.90 5.79 15.44
N ILE A 72 -12.91 6.37 14.74
CA ILE A 72 -11.86 7.19 15.35
C ILE A 72 -12.43 8.47 15.98
N ARG A 73 -13.38 9.14 15.32
CA ARG A 73 -14.05 10.33 15.89
C ARG A 73 -14.81 10.02 17.18
N GLN A 74 -15.42 8.85 17.25
CA GLN A 74 -16.19 8.41 18.42
C GLN A 74 -15.30 7.90 19.55
N TYR A 75 -14.21 7.17 19.24
CA TYR A 75 -13.33 6.50 20.20
C TYR A 75 -11.84 6.80 19.91
N PRO A 76 -11.43 8.08 19.90
CA PRO A 76 -10.07 8.45 19.49
C PRO A 76 -8.99 7.84 20.39
N GLU A 77 -9.14 7.93 21.71
CA GLU A 77 -8.14 7.44 22.66
C GLU A 77 -8.04 5.91 22.65
N GLU A 78 -9.18 5.23 22.58
CA GLU A 78 -9.24 3.76 22.57
C GLU A 78 -8.63 3.18 21.29
N ILE A 79 -8.92 3.79 20.14
CA ILE A 79 -8.43 3.29 18.85
C ILE A 79 -6.99 3.71 18.61
N THR A 80 -6.67 4.98 18.79
CA THR A 80 -5.39 5.54 18.36
C THR A 80 -4.36 5.68 19.49
N GLY A 81 -4.79 5.64 20.74
CA GLY A 81 -3.96 5.94 21.91
C GLY A 81 -3.78 7.45 22.16
N LYS A 82 -4.51 8.30 21.42
CA LYS A 82 -4.42 9.77 21.53
C LYS A 82 -5.82 10.35 21.66
N ARG A 83 -6.02 11.28 22.60
CA ARG A 83 -7.30 12.01 22.76
C ARG A 83 -7.65 12.87 21.56
N GLU A 84 -6.63 13.47 20.95
CA GLU A 84 -6.75 14.21 19.71
C GLU A 84 -5.96 13.50 18.62
N PHE A 85 -6.63 13.11 17.56
CA PHE A 85 -6.02 12.43 16.43
C PHE A 85 -6.35 13.21 15.14
N THR A 86 -5.31 13.49 14.36
CA THR A 86 -5.46 14.22 13.09
C THR A 86 -5.94 13.27 12.01
N LEU A 87 -7.09 13.57 11.44
CA LEU A 87 -7.65 12.89 10.27
C LEU A 87 -7.25 13.62 8.98
N PRO A 88 -7.21 12.95 7.83
CA PRO A 88 -7.55 11.53 7.62
C PRO A 88 -6.56 10.57 8.30
N PHE A 89 -6.95 9.28 8.41
CA PHE A 89 -6.05 8.25 8.88
C PHE A 89 -4.75 8.24 8.06
N PRO A 90 -3.56 8.24 8.69
CA PRO A 90 -2.32 8.58 7.99
C PRO A 90 -1.73 7.49 7.10
N LEU A 91 -2.49 6.43 6.84
CA LEU A 91 -2.08 5.32 5.96
C LEU A 91 -3.16 5.00 4.93
N LEU A 92 -2.71 4.61 3.74
CA LEU A 92 -3.49 3.87 2.76
C LEU A 92 -2.75 2.56 2.48
N ILE A 93 -3.43 1.43 2.71
CA ILE A 93 -2.87 0.09 2.51
C ILE A 93 -3.64 -0.61 1.40
N LYS A 94 -2.91 -1.17 0.44
CA LYS A 94 -3.47 -1.82 -0.73
C LYS A 94 -2.77 -3.15 -1.01
N PHE A 95 -3.50 -4.05 -1.66
CA PHE A 95 -2.88 -5.09 -2.47
C PHE A 95 -2.93 -4.68 -3.94
N LEU A 96 -1.81 -4.79 -4.63
CA LEU A 96 -1.68 -4.56 -6.06
C LEU A 96 -1.52 -5.89 -6.77
N ASP A 97 -2.45 -6.22 -7.67
CA ASP A 97 -2.42 -7.45 -8.48
C ASP A 97 -2.03 -7.07 -9.92
N CYS A 98 -0.73 -7.12 -10.18
CA CYS A 98 -0.11 -6.60 -11.39
C CYS A 98 -0.03 -7.68 -12.48
N GLY A 99 -1.15 -7.93 -13.18
CA GLY A 99 -1.18 -8.83 -14.34
C GLY A 99 -0.40 -8.30 -15.54
N GLU A 100 -0.30 -6.98 -15.67
CA GLU A 100 0.51 -6.28 -16.68
C GLU A 100 1.34 -5.18 -16.02
N VAL A 101 2.31 -4.62 -16.75
CA VAL A 101 3.17 -3.53 -16.26
C VAL A 101 2.35 -2.27 -15.95
N LEU A 102 2.64 -1.60 -14.84
CA LEU A 102 2.05 -0.30 -14.51
C LEU A 102 2.79 0.83 -15.24
N SER A 103 2.18 2.02 -15.30
CA SER A 103 2.83 3.20 -15.87
C SER A 103 4.07 3.61 -15.09
N VAL A 104 5.03 4.21 -15.78
CA VAL A 104 6.09 4.96 -15.10
C VAL A 104 5.48 6.22 -14.52
N GLN A 105 5.71 6.44 -13.24
CA GLN A 105 5.08 7.48 -12.44
C GLN A 105 6.02 8.00 -11.34
N VAL A 106 5.62 9.10 -10.75
CA VAL A 106 6.25 9.69 -9.58
C VAL A 106 5.19 10.30 -8.67
N HIS A 107 5.49 10.38 -7.39
CA HIS A 107 4.67 11.04 -6.39
C HIS A 107 5.39 12.26 -5.83
N PRO A 108 4.69 13.39 -5.62
CA PRO A 108 5.30 14.60 -5.10
C PRO A 108 5.64 14.49 -3.62
N ASP A 109 6.67 15.20 -3.19
CA ASP A 109 6.91 15.51 -1.79
C ASP A 109 6.07 16.71 -1.31
N GLU A 110 6.10 17.00 -0.01
CA GLU A 110 5.32 18.09 0.58
C GLU A 110 5.72 19.46 0.03
N GLU A 111 7.01 19.69 -0.20
CA GLU A 111 7.53 20.95 -0.74
C GLU A 111 7.02 21.17 -2.16
N THR A 112 7.08 20.13 -2.97
CA THR A 112 6.57 20.16 -4.35
C THR A 112 5.06 20.38 -4.38
N CYS A 113 4.28 19.73 -3.51
CA CYS A 113 2.85 19.98 -3.39
C CYS A 113 2.55 21.45 -3.06
N LYS A 114 3.26 22.02 -2.08
CA LYS A 114 3.14 23.44 -1.69
C LYS A 114 3.49 24.36 -2.84
N ARG A 115 4.62 24.11 -3.54
CA ARG A 115 5.09 24.93 -4.67
C ARG A 115 4.12 24.89 -5.85
N MET A 116 3.57 23.74 -6.17
CA MET A 116 2.62 23.57 -7.27
C MET A 116 1.18 23.98 -6.90
N GLY A 117 0.85 24.08 -5.62
CA GLY A 117 -0.52 24.33 -5.13
C GLY A 117 -1.50 23.21 -5.48
N LYS A 118 -1.02 22.01 -5.75
CA LYS A 118 -1.82 20.83 -6.13
C LYS A 118 -1.13 19.51 -5.80
N GLY A 119 -1.94 18.44 -5.73
CA GLY A 119 -1.49 17.10 -5.36
C GLY A 119 -1.38 16.93 -3.85
N ASP A 120 -1.23 15.69 -3.43
CA ASP A 120 -0.98 15.33 -2.05
C ASP A 120 0.32 14.55 -1.98
N PHE A 121 1.10 14.82 -0.97
CA PHE A 121 2.34 14.12 -0.66
C PHE A 121 2.12 12.61 -0.62
N LYS A 122 3.04 11.85 -1.25
CA LYS A 122 2.99 10.40 -1.20
C LYS A 122 4.38 9.78 -1.13
N THR A 123 4.60 9.02 -0.07
CA THR A 123 5.71 8.07 0.07
C THR A 123 5.14 6.68 0.35
N GLU A 124 5.83 5.64 -0.10
CA GLU A 124 5.31 4.28 -0.06
C GLU A 124 6.39 3.23 0.10
N CYS A 125 5.98 2.01 0.44
CA CYS A 125 6.82 0.83 0.30
C CYS A 125 6.01 -0.31 -0.32
N TRP A 126 6.73 -1.22 -0.97
CA TRP A 126 6.18 -2.41 -1.61
C TRP A 126 6.78 -3.66 -0.97
N TYR A 127 5.93 -4.47 -0.36
CA TYR A 127 6.30 -5.82 0.05
C TYR A 127 5.85 -6.81 -1.03
N ILE A 128 6.78 -7.57 -1.58
CA ILE A 128 6.51 -8.53 -2.66
C ILE A 128 5.92 -9.80 -2.05
N ILE A 129 4.60 -9.99 -2.20
CA ILE A 129 3.89 -11.17 -1.69
C ILE A 129 4.11 -12.36 -2.63
N LYS A 130 3.99 -12.12 -3.96
CA LYS A 130 4.25 -13.10 -5.00
C LYS A 130 4.95 -12.46 -6.18
N ALA A 131 5.89 -13.21 -6.78
CA ALA A 131 6.61 -12.79 -7.98
C ALA A 131 6.71 -13.96 -8.96
N LYS A 132 6.24 -13.77 -10.19
CA LYS A 132 6.52 -14.71 -11.28
C LYS A 132 8.01 -14.68 -11.64
N PRO A 133 8.60 -15.79 -12.14
CA PRO A 133 10.00 -15.79 -12.55
C PRO A 133 10.32 -14.65 -13.53
N GLY A 134 11.38 -13.88 -13.24
CA GLY A 134 11.79 -12.73 -14.02
C GLY A 134 10.95 -11.46 -13.85
N ALA A 135 10.04 -11.44 -12.87
CA ALA A 135 9.29 -10.22 -12.55
C ALA A 135 10.24 -9.11 -12.05
N VAL A 136 9.94 -7.88 -12.46
CA VAL A 136 10.79 -6.72 -12.19
C VAL A 136 9.99 -5.54 -11.67
N ILE A 137 10.68 -4.65 -10.98
CA ILE A 137 10.23 -3.28 -10.73
C ILE A 137 11.22 -2.31 -11.37
N TYR A 138 10.78 -1.09 -11.56
CA TYR A 138 11.63 0.04 -11.94
C TYR A 138 11.65 1.00 -10.78
N LYS A 139 12.85 1.29 -10.23
CA LYS A 139 13.00 2.10 -9.01
C LYS A 139 14.16 3.07 -9.15
N GLY A 140 13.81 4.36 -9.21
CA GLY A 140 14.78 5.45 -9.33
C GLY A 140 15.43 5.55 -10.71
N LEU A 141 16.27 6.55 -10.86
CA LEU A 141 16.92 6.92 -12.11
C LEU A 141 18.32 6.30 -12.22
N GLN A 142 18.74 6.02 -13.47
CA GLN A 142 20.11 5.70 -13.77
C GLN A 142 21.04 6.88 -13.43
N PRO A 143 22.29 6.63 -12.99
CA PRO A 143 23.24 7.71 -12.70
C PRO A 143 23.42 8.70 -13.85
N GLY A 144 23.41 9.99 -13.55
CA GLY A 144 23.62 11.08 -14.52
C GLY A 144 22.40 11.35 -15.43
N VAL A 145 21.21 10.90 -15.07
CA VAL A 145 19.97 11.31 -15.70
C VAL A 145 19.63 12.71 -15.21
N THR A 146 19.50 13.66 -16.15
CA THR A 146 19.05 15.03 -15.87
C THR A 146 17.59 15.23 -16.26
N LYS A 147 16.98 16.32 -15.79
CA LYS A 147 15.60 16.71 -16.14
C LYS A 147 15.43 16.81 -17.65
N GLU A 148 16.40 17.41 -18.36
CA GLU A 148 16.36 17.58 -19.81
C GLU A 148 16.46 16.26 -20.56
N LYS A 149 17.33 15.33 -20.10
CA LYS A 149 17.43 13.97 -20.66
C LYS A 149 16.14 13.21 -20.45
N PHE A 150 15.56 13.30 -19.27
CA PHE A 150 14.31 12.60 -18.95
C PHE A 150 13.14 13.16 -19.75
N ALA A 151 13.01 14.50 -19.85
CA ALA A 151 11.99 15.15 -20.67
C ALA A 151 12.09 14.78 -22.15
N ARG A 152 13.32 14.64 -22.69
CA ARG A 152 13.55 14.15 -24.04
C ARG A 152 13.11 12.70 -24.20
N ALA A 153 13.48 11.83 -23.24
CA ALA A 153 13.12 10.42 -23.28
C ALA A 153 11.59 10.20 -23.21
N ILE A 154 10.85 11.06 -22.51
CA ILE A 154 9.37 11.05 -22.54
C ILE A 154 8.86 11.27 -23.97
N LYS A 155 9.38 12.30 -24.68
CA LYS A 155 8.99 12.61 -26.05
C LYS A 155 9.34 11.47 -27.03
N ASP A 156 10.50 10.84 -26.80
CA ASP A 156 11.03 9.77 -27.66
C ASP A 156 10.47 8.38 -27.29
N GLY A 157 9.66 8.27 -26.21
CA GLY A 157 9.11 6.99 -25.74
C GLY A 157 10.16 6.03 -25.18
N THR A 158 11.30 6.52 -24.67
CA THR A 158 12.46 5.73 -24.25
C THR A 158 12.76 5.82 -22.76
N VAL A 159 11.80 6.27 -21.95
CA VAL A 159 11.94 6.51 -20.48
C VAL A 159 12.45 5.28 -19.74
N GLU A 160 12.02 4.07 -20.13
CA GLU A 160 12.45 2.82 -19.49
C GLU A 160 13.98 2.71 -19.39
N ARG A 161 14.72 3.18 -20.40
CA ARG A 161 16.19 3.11 -20.44
C ARG A 161 16.89 3.98 -19.41
N LEU A 162 16.15 4.92 -18.81
CA LEU A 162 16.66 5.86 -17.81
C LEU A 162 16.36 5.43 -16.38
N LEU A 163 15.62 4.32 -16.19
CA LEU A 163 15.25 3.79 -14.88
C LEU A 163 16.13 2.60 -14.48
N ASN A 164 16.33 2.42 -13.19
CA ASN A 164 16.94 1.21 -12.66
C ASN A 164 15.90 0.07 -12.73
N LYS A 165 16.20 -0.97 -13.51
CA LYS A 165 15.40 -2.18 -13.59
C LYS A 165 15.92 -3.20 -12.58
N VAL A 166 15.07 -3.61 -11.65
CA VAL A 166 15.41 -4.50 -10.53
C VAL A 166 14.55 -5.76 -10.61
N GLU A 167 15.18 -6.93 -10.75
CA GLU A 167 14.48 -8.21 -10.59
C GLU A 167 14.15 -8.40 -9.11
N VAL A 168 12.90 -8.82 -8.81
CA VAL A 168 12.41 -8.93 -7.44
C VAL A 168 11.96 -10.34 -7.09
N LYS A 169 12.00 -10.65 -5.80
CA LYS A 169 11.61 -11.94 -5.24
C LYS A 169 10.58 -11.79 -4.12
N GLU A 170 9.83 -12.85 -3.89
CA GLU A 170 8.92 -12.94 -2.74
C GLU A 170 9.66 -12.67 -1.43
N GLY A 171 9.04 -11.91 -0.54
CA GLY A 171 9.59 -11.54 0.76
C GLY A 171 10.43 -10.27 0.77
N GLU A 172 10.76 -9.70 -0.38
CA GLU A 172 11.49 -8.43 -0.47
C GLU A 172 10.58 -7.23 -0.17
N CYS A 173 11.13 -6.22 0.48
CA CYS A 173 10.49 -4.94 0.71
C CYS A 173 11.33 -3.80 0.13
N HIS A 174 10.68 -2.96 -0.66
CA HIS A 174 11.29 -1.81 -1.32
C HIS A 174 10.64 -0.53 -0.83
N TYR A 175 11.40 0.35 -0.21
CA TYR A 175 10.94 1.68 0.18
C TYR A 175 11.15 2.66 -0.97
N LEU A 176 10.10 3.46 -1.27
CA LEU A 176 10.07 4.46 -2.34
C LEU A 176 9.68 5.82 -1.74
N PRO A 177 10.66 6.63 -1.37
CA PRO A 177 10.37 8.00 -0.94
C PRO A 177 9.74 8.82 -2.07
N ALA A 178 8.96 9.82 -1.70
CA ALA A 178 8.44 10.81 -2.63
C ALA A 178 9.57 11.34 -3.54
N GLY A 179 9.25 11.69 -4.77
CA GLY A 179 10.26 12.13 -5.76
C GLY A 179 10.95 11.01 -6.53
N THR A 180 10.79 9.74 -6.13
CA THR A 180 11.37 8.59 -6.83
C THR A 180 10.53 8.23 -8.06
N ALA A 181 11.08 8.31 -9.26
CA ALA A 181 10.44 7.78 -10.48
C ALA A 181 10.44 6.25 -10.44
N HIS A 182 9.27 5.62 -10.70
CA HIS A 182 9.13 4.18 -10.53
C HIS A 182 8.05 3.58 -11.44
N ALA A 183 8.08 2.25 -11.59
CA ALA A 183 7.01 1.45 -12.17
C ALA A 183 7.05 0.03 -11.61
N ILE A 184 5.91 -0.66 -11.63
CA ILE A 184 5.80 -2.07 -11.26
C ILE A 184 5.63 -2.89 -12.55
N GLY A 185 6.45 -3.92 -12.71
CA GLY A 185 6.33 -4.87 -13.81
C GLY A 185 5.16 -5.83 -13.66
N ALA A 186 4.95 -6.65 -14.67
CA ALA A 186 3.91 -7.67 -14.66
C ALA A 186 4.27 -8.87 -13.79
N GLY A 187 3.26 -9.62 -13.34
CA GLY A 187 3.45 -10.87 -12.62
C GLY A 187 3.78 -10.71 -11.14
N LEU A 188 3.31 -9.64 -10.51
CA LEU A 188 3.53 -9.33 -9.10
C LEU A 188 2.22 -9.21 -8.33
N LEU A 189 2.20 -9.74 -7.10
CA LEU A 189 1.23 -9.39 -6.06
C LEU A 189 2.00 -8.68 -4.94
N ILE A 190 1.58 -7.47 -4.61
CA ILE A 190 2.31 -6.56 -3.72
C ILE A 190 1.39 -6.07 -2.61
N ALA A 191 1.90 -6.00 -1.37
CA ALA A 191 1.31 -5.13 -0.34
C ALA A 191 1.97 -3.76 -0.43
N GLU A 192 1.20 -2.75 -0.78
CA GLU A 192 1.61 -1.34 -0.79
C GLU A 192 1.15 -0.66 0.49
N ILE A 193 2.09 -0.13 1.25
CA ILE A 193 1.83 0.69 2.45
C ILE A 193 2.31 2.09 2.12
N GLN A 194 1.44 3.09 2.25
CA GLN A 194 1.71 4.46 1.83
C GLN A 194 1.02 5.50 2.72
N THR A 195 1.46 6.74 2.62
CA THR A 195 0.72 7.90 3.15
C THR A 195 -0.62 8.07 2.42
N PRO A 196 -1.64 8.71 3.02
CA PRO A 196 -3.03 8.74 2.52
C PRO A 196 -3.19 9.66 1.30
N SER A 197 -2.67 9.24 0.17
CA SER A 197 -2.73 9.99 -1.10
C SER A 197 -3.00 9.06 -2.27
N ASP A 198 -3.85 9.49 -3.21
CA ASP A 198 -4.03 8.83 -4.53
C ASP A 198 -3.41 9.67 -5.68
N THR A 199 -2.54 10.64 -5.32
CA THR A 199 -1.85 11.48 -6.30
C THR A 199 -0.80 10.67 -7.05
N THR A 200 -0.94 10.61 -8.37
CA THR A 200 -0.01 9.89 -9.25
C THR A 200 0.27 10.74 -10.50
N TYR A 201 1.52 11.15 -10.68
CA TYR A 201 1.96 11.85 -11.89
C TYR A 201 2.59 10.85 -12.86
N ARG A 202 1.82 10.51 -13.90
CA ARG A 202 2.20 9.54 -14.93
C ARG A 202 3.02 10.22 -16.02
N VAL A 203 4.19 9.62 -16.33
CA VAL A 203 5.10 10.13 -17.37
C VAL A 203 5.18 9.26 -18.60
N PHE A 204 4.94 7.95 -18.48
CA PHE A 204 4.99 7.01 -19.58
C PHE A 204 4.08 5.82 -19.33
N ASP A 205 3.29 5.41 -20.29
CA ASP A 205 2.31 4.34 -20.15
C ASP A 205 2.46 3.24 -21.24
N TRP A 206 3.68 2.99 -21.67
CA TRP A 206 4.01 1.92 -22.62
C TRP A 206 3.21 2.01 -23.93
N ASN A 207 2.82 3.22 -24.34
CA ASN A 207 1.97 3.51 -25.48
C ASN A 207 0.61 2.77 -25.47
N ARG A 208 0.12 2.38 -24.29
CA ARG A 208 -1.18 1.72 -24.14
C ARG A 208 -2.33 2.68 -24.42
N VAL A 209 -3.38 2.10 -24.97
CA VAL A 209 -4.66 2.77 -25.18
C VAL A 209 -5.78 1.93 -24.57
N ASP A 210 -6.88 2.56 -24.24
CA ASP A 210 -8.10 1.88 -23.81
C ASP A 210 -8.81 1.18 -25.01
N GLU A 211 -9.92 0.51 -24.73
CA GLU A 211 -10.74 -0.18 -25.76
C GLU A 211 -11.25 0.76 -26.87
N LYS A 212 -11.25 2.08 -26.63
CA LYS A 212 -11.65 3.12 -27.58
C LYS A 212 -10.46 3.74 -28.30
N GLY A 213 -9.24 3.20 -28.11
CA GLY A 213 -8.01 3.73 -28.69
C GLY A 213 -7.48 5.01 -28.06
N LYS A 214 -7.98 5.39 -26.85
CA LYS A 214 -7.57 6.61 -26.15
C LYS A 214 -6.46 6.31 -25.13
N PRO A 215 -5.34 7.05 -25.15
CA PRO A 215 -4.30 6.93 -24.11
C PRO A 215 -4.79 7.49 -22.79
N ARG A 216 -4.24 6.96 -21.67
CA ARG A 216 -4.48 7.54 -20.35
C ARG A 216 -3.87 8.94 -20.24
N PRO A 217 -4.46 9.84 -19.43
CA PRO A 217 -3.88 11.16 -19.18
C PRO A 217 -2.45 11.08 -18.64
N MET A 218 -1.59 11.94 -19.14
CA MET A 218 -0.20 12.12 -18.68
C MET A 218 -0.10 13.40 -17.87
N HIS A 219 0.86 13.45 -16.94
CA HIS A 219 1.08 14.55 -16.01
C HIS A 219 2.57 14.96 -16.08
N ILE A 220 3.04 15.32 -17.29
CA ILE A 220 4.47 15.45 -17.59
C ILE A 220 5.10 16.60 -16.79
N ASP A 221 4.46 17.76 -16.78
CA ASP A 221 5.01 18.94 -16.09
C ASP A 221 5.06 18.71 -14.58
N GLU A 222 3.98 18.17 -14.00
CA GLU A 222 3.92 17.83 -12.56
C GLU A 222 4.97 16.77 -12.19
N ALA A 223 5.18 15.81 -13.04
CA ALA A 223 6.16 14.77 -12.79
C ALA A 223 7.58 15.29 -12.87
N LEU A 224 7.90 16.12 -13.86
CA LEU A 224 9.22 16.76 -13.98
C LEU A 224 9.54 17.72 -12.83
N GLU A 225 8.52 18.27 -12.16
CA GLU A 225 8.67 19.07 -10.95
C GLU A 225 8.81 18.20 -9.68
N SER A 226 8.30 16.95 -9.72
CA SER A 226 8.29 16.05 -8.58
C SER A 226 9.49 15.11 -8.53
N ILE A 227 10.10 14.78 -9.67
CA ILE A 227 11.25 13.86 -9.71
C ILE A 227 12.50 14.52 -9.11
N HIS A 228 13.15 13.79 -8.20
CA HIS A 228 14.44 14.16 -7.66
C HIS A 228 15.56 13.67 -8.58
N PHE A 229 16.06 14.56 -9.47
CA PHE A 229 17.05 14.22 -10.49
C PHE A 229 18.50 14.13 -9.95
N ASP A 230 18.75 14.64 -8.76
CA ASP A 230 20.03 14.58 -8.05
C ASP A 230 20.16 13.32 -7.18
N SER A 231 19.19 12.42 -7.28
CA SER A 231 19.09 11.19 -6.52
C SER A 231 20.12 10.12 -6.97
N SER A 232 21.39 10.51 -7.18
CA SER A 232 22.52 9.57 -7.35
C SER A 232 22.62 8.52 -6.23
N ASN A 233 21.75 8.64 -5.22
CA ASN A 233 21.58 7.79 -4.06
C ASN A 233 20.19 7.15 -3.97
N ASP A 234 19.45 6.98 -5.07
CA ASP A 234 18.23 6.19 -5.03
C ASP A 234 18.55 4.86 -4.37
N ASN A 235 18.08 4.73 -3.13
CA ASN A 235 18.39 3.59 -2.31
C ASN A 235 17.77 2.32 -2.92
N LEU A 236 18.58 1.58 -3.68
CA LEU A 236 18.19 0.28 -4.23
C LEU A 236 18.20 -0.83 -3.17
N SER A 237 18.46 -0.48 -1.91
CA SER A 237 18.47 -1.47 -0.83
C SER A 237 17.12 -2.15 -0.72
N VAL A 238 17.18 -3.42 -0.39
CA VAL A 238 16.04 -4.29 -0.14
C VAL A 238 16.15 -4.85 1.27
N THR A 239 15.02 -4.93 1.96
CA THR A 239 14.92 -5.55 3.28
C THR A 239 14.02 -6.78 3.20
N THR A 240 14.32 -7.81 3.98
CA THR A 240 13.60 -9.10 3.91
C THR A 240 13.18 -9.65 5.26
N VAL A 241 13.76 -9.14 6.36
CA VAL A 241 13.53 -9.65 7.73
C VAL A 241 13.51 -8.52 8.75
N GLY A 242 12.78 -8.72 9.83
CA GLY A 242 12.70 -7.80 10.96
C GLY A 242 12.05 -6.46 10.58
N ARG A 243 12.71 -5.35 10.91
CA ARG A 243 12.30 -4.02 10.51
C ARG A 243 12.56 -3.83 9.01
N LEU A 244 11.47 -3.80 8.23
CA LEU A 244 11.54 -3.64 6.77
C LEU A 244 11.64 -2.17 6.36
N VAL A 245 10.89 -1.30 7.04
CA VAL A 245 10.89 0.16 6.81
C VAL A 245 10.90 0.87 8.15
N ASP A 246 11.74 1.90 8.25
CA ASP A 246 11.78 2.85 9.38
C ASP A 246 11.81 4.26 8.80
N SER A 247 10.65 4.84 8.59
CA SER A 247 10.49 6.20 8.08
C SER A 247 9.84 7.10 9.14
N GLU A 248 9.81 8.39 8.90
CA GLU A 248 9.09 9.35 9.75
C GLU A 248 7.56 9.21 9.67
N TYR A 249 7.04 8.60 8.59
CA TYR A 249 5.60 8.47 8.34
C TYR A 249 5.03 7.15 8.84
N PHE A 250 5.77 6.06 8.69
CA PHE A 250 5.37 4.72 9.13
C PHE A 250 6.57 3.80 9.29
N LYS A 251 6.35 2.76 10.10
CA LYS A 251 7.30 1.66 10.30
C LYS A 251 6.63 0.36 9.90
N VAL A 252 7.38 -0.52 9.25
CA VAL A 252 6.91 -1.84 8.84
C VAL A 252 7.84 -2.91 9.39
N ASP A 253 7.29 -3.83 10.16
CA ASP A 253 8.01 -4.99 10.69
C ASP A 253 7.43 -6.27 10.08
N LYS A 254 8.28 -7.23 9.68
CA LYS A 254 7.86 -8.56 9.29
C LYS A 254 7.87 -9.50 10.49
N GLY A 255 6.75 -10.17 10.71
CA GLY A 255 6.58 -11.24 11.69
C GLY A 255 6.44 -12.60 11.01
N HIS A 256 6.97 -13.62 11.67
CA HIS A 256 6.77 -15.03 11.31
C HIS A 256 6.52 -15.82 12.59
N GLN A 257 5.49 -16.67 12.55
CA GLN A 257 5.13 -17.55 13.67
C GLN A 257 4.86 -18.96 13.18
N THR A 258 5.36 -19.92 13.93
CA THR A 258 5.06 -21.32 13.67
C THR A 258 3.67 -21.70 14.17
N ARG A 259 3.14 -22.81 13.69
CA ARG A 259 1.86 -23.36 14.14
C ARG A 259 1.83 -23.56 15.66
N ASN A 260 0.70 -23.28 16.28
CA ASN A 260 0.42 -23.40 17.71
C ASN A 260 1.22 -22.40 18.59
N CYS A 261 1.82 -21.35 18.01
CA CYS A 261 2.39 -20.26 18.77
C CYS A 261 1.33 -19.24 19.19
N GLU A 262 1.65 -18.55 20.26
CA GLU A 262 0.87 -17.41 20.78
C GLU A 262 1.73 -16.14 20.76
N MET A 263 1.10 -15.01 20.50
CA MET A 263 1.71 -13.69 20.58
C MET A 263 0.82 -12.77 21.39
N LEU A 264 1.38 -12.11 22.39
CA LEU A 264 0.66 -11.10 23.18
C LEU A 264 0.50 -9.82 22.37
N LEU A 265 -0.72 -9.32 22.33
CA LEU A 265 -1.06 -8.00 21.81
C LEU A 265 -1.24 -7.07 23.02
N SER A 266 -0.25 -6.22 23.28
CA SER A 266 -0.26 -5.32 24.42
C SER A 266 -0.87 -3.97 24.07
N ARG A 267 -1.50 -3.33 25.04
CA ARG A 267 -2.01 -1.96 24.98
C ARG A 267 -0.90 -0.94 24.71
N GLY A 268 -1.29 0.25 24.28
CA GLY A 268 -0.46 1.45 24.23
C GLY A 268 -0.16 1.97 22.83
N ARG A 269 -0.16 1.12 21.80
CA ARG A 269 0.06 1.56 20.42
C ARG A 269 -0.88 0.86 19.45
N MET A 270 -1.61 1.64 18.68
CA MET A 270 -2.34 1.17 17.51
C MET A 270 -1.39 0.52 16.51
N LYS A 271 -1.80 -0.60 15.90
CA LYS A 271 -1.04 -1.32 14.87
C LYS A 271 -1.98 -1.81 13.80
N THR A 272 -1.52 -1.80 12.55
CA THR A 272 -2.20 -2.50 11.46
C THR A 272 -1.46 -3.80 11.18
N LEU A 273 -2.20 -4.90 11.13
CA LEU A 273 -1.69 -6.22 10.75
C LEU A 273 -2.13 -6.54 9.32
N ILE A 274 -1.20 -6.94 8.47
CA ILE A 274 -1.46 -7.45 7.12
C ILE A 274 -1.05 -8.92 7.12
N ILE A 275 -2.00 -9.83 7.02
CA ILE A 275 -1.75 -11.27 7.07
C ILE A 275 -1.36 -11.76 5.68
N LEU A 276 -0.11 -12.17 5.52
CA LEU A 276 0.47 -12.61 4.25
C LEU A 276 0.20 -14.10 3.99
N SER A 277 0.30 -14.92 5.05
CA SER A 277 0.02 -16.36 5.01
C SER A 277 -0.50 -16.88 6.34
N GLY A 278 -1.11 -18.06 6.35
CA GLY A 278 -1.62 -18.71 7.55
C GLY A 278 -2.97 -18.19 8.01
N PHE A 279 -3.37 -18.62 9.19
CA PHE A 279 -4.66 -18.26 9.83
C PHE A 279 -4.60 -18.54 11.34
N GLY A 280 -5.56 -17.96 12.06
CA GLY A 280 -5.69 -18.14 13.50
C GLY A 280 -6.77 -17.27 14.10
N THR A 281 -6.63 -16.99 15.39
CA THR A 281 -7.59 -16.19 16.17
C THR A 281 -6.89 -15.14 17.03
N ILE A 282 -7.56 -14.04 17.24
CA ILE A 282 -7.20 -13.04 18.25
C ILE A 282 -8.28 -13.08 19.32
N THR A 283 -7.88 -13.33 20.57
CA THR A 283 -8.80 -13.54 21.69
C THR A 283 -8.53 -12.56 22.84
N GLU A 284 -9.60 -12.06 23.40
CA GLU A 284 -9.67 -11.39 24.70
C GLU A 284 -10.85 -12.00 25.46
N THR A 285 -10.93 -11.84 26.78
CA THR A 285 -12.00 -12.43 27.61
C THR A 285 -13.39 -12.18 27.01
N GLY A 286 -14.02 -13.26 26.50
CA GLY A 286 -15.36 -13.22 25.94
C GLY A 286 -15.47 -12.80 24.47
N SER A 287 -14.36 -12.52 23.75
CA SER A 287 -14.36 -12.15 22.34
C SER A 287 -13.30 -12.87 21.55
N THR A 288 -13.63 -13.29 20.34
CA THR A 288 -12.71 -13.93 19.40
C THR A 288 -12.90 -13.36 18.02
N VAL A 289 -11.79 -12.94 17.40
CA VAL A 289 -11.74 -12.46 16.00
C VAL A 289 -10.83 -13.39 15.22
N GLU A 290 -11.37 -14.05 14.19
CA GLU A 290 -10.57 -14.88 13.29
C GLU A 290 -9.78 -14.03 12.31
N PHE A 291 -8.59 -14.51 11.90
CA PHE A 291 -7.79 -13.94 10.82
C PHE A 291 -7.29 -15.01 9.85
N LYS A 292 -7.04 -14.63 8.61
CA LYS A 292 -6.46 -15.48 7.57
C LYS A 292 -5.67 -14.68 6.55
N ALA A 293 -4.89 -15.39 5.75
CA ALA A 293 -4.13 -14.81 4.64
C ALA A 293 -4.98 -13.89 3.76
N GLY A 294 -4.39 -12.75 3.40
CA GLY A 294 -5.02 -11.71 2.59
C GLY A 294 -5.90 -10.74 3.40
N GLU A 295 -6.01 -10.85 4.71
CA GLU A 295 -6.77 -9.89 5.52
C GLU A 295 -5.88 -8.81 6.13
N THR A 296 -6.44 -7.61 6.22
CA THR A 296 -5.85 -6.48 6.94
C THR A 296 -6.76 -6.11 8.08
N MET A 297 -6.19 -5.89 9.26
CA MET A 297 -6.94 -5.52 10.45
C MET A 297 -6.20 -4.45 11.26
N LEU A 298 -6.97 -3.59 11.93
CA LEU A 298 -6.45 -2.61 12.87
C LEU A 298 -6.61 -3.15 14.29
N ILE A 299 -5.51 -3.21 15.03
CA ILE A 299 -5.50 -3.49 16.46
C ILE A 299 -5.51 -2.16 17.20
N PRO A 300 -6.60 -1.80 17.89
CA PRO A 300 -6.70 -0.56 18.62
C PRO A 300 -5.67 -0.44 19.73
N ALA A 301 -5.28 0.78 20.08
CA ALA A 301 -4.27 1.04 21.12
C ALA A 301 -4.70 0.55 22.52
N ALA A 302 -5.99 0.59 22.83
CA ALA A 302 -6.53 0.11 24.10
C ALA A 302 -6.74 -1.41 24.13
N TYR A 303 -6.58 -2.12 23.00
CA TYR A 303 -6.77 -3.56 22.93
C TYR A 303 -5.63 -4.33 23.62
N GLU A 304 -5.99 -5.36 24.36
CA GLU A 304 -5.08 -6.33 24.95
C GLU A 304 -5.64 -7.75 24.74
N GLY A 305 -4.82 -8.65 24.25
CA GLY A 305 -5.27 -10.00 23.96
C GLY A 305 -4.16 -10.91 23.49
N VAL A 306 -4.54 -12.10 23.04
CA VAL A 306 -3.63 -13.12 22.53
C VAL A 306 -3.96 -13.43 21.09
N MET A 307 -2.96 -13.36 20.22
CA MET A 307 -3.03 -13.84 18.85
C MET A 307 -2.49 -15.27 18.79
N TYR A 308 -3.36 -16.24 18.49
CA TYR A 308 -3.03 -17.65 18.36
C TYR A 308 -2.94 -18.04 16.88
N PHE A 309 -1.85 -18.70 16.50
CA PHE A 309 -1.56 -19.11 15.14
C PHE A 309 -1.88 -20.60 14.93
N SER A 310 -2.96 -20.87 14.21
CA SER A 310 -3.43 -22.24 13.90
C SER A 310 -2.63 -22.88 12.75
N ALA A 311 -1.85 -22.10 12.01
CA ALA A 311 -0.94 -22.52 10.96
C ALA A 311 0.34 -21.68 11.01
N GLU A 312 1.39 -22.15 10.35
CA GLU A 312 2.56 -21.30 10.06
C GLU A 312 2.09 -20.05 9.33
N SER A 313 2.50 -18.89 9.84
CA SER A 313 1.94 -17.59 9.42
C SER A 313 3.02 -16.54 9.27
N GLU A 314 2.94 -15.78 8.18
CA GLU A 314 3.69 -14.55 7.99
C GLU A 314 2.74 -13.35 7.96
N TYR A 315 3.18 -12.25 8.54
CA TYR A 315 2.40 -11.01 8.60
C TYR A 315 3.31 -9.78 8.64
N LEU A 316 2.76 -8.63 8.24
CA LEU A 316 3.38 -7.35 8.45
C LEU A 316 2.67 -6.64 9.61
N THR A 317 3.45 -5.96 10.45
CA THR A 317 2.96 -5.02 11.44
C THR A 317 3.33 -3.61 10.99
N VAL A 318 2.32 -2.76 10.78
CA VAL A 318 2.52 -1.35 10.42
C VAL A 318 2.16 -0.48 11.61
N THR A 319 3.04 0.45 11.96
CA THR A 319 2.83 1.48 13.01
C THR A 319 3.17 2.86 12.49
N ILE A 320 2.55 3.89 13.09
CA ILE A 320 2.74 5.32 12.80
C ILE A 320 3.31 6.05 14.01
#